data_de96f00429581a29542bd10a8ca6b704
#
_entry.id   de96f00429581a29542bd10a8ca6b704
#
_cell.length_a   1.000
_cell.length_b   1.000
_cell.length_c   1.000
_cell.angle_alpha   90.00
_cell.angle_beta   90.00
_cell.angle_gamma   90.00
#
_symmetry.space_group_name_H-M   'P 1'
#
loop_
_entity.id
_entity.type
_entity.pdbx_description
1 polymer ?
#
loop_
_entity_poly.entity_id
_entity_poly.type
_entity_poly.pdbx_seq_one_letter_code
_entity_poly.pdbx_strand_id
1 'polypeptide(L)'
;MASFYIPLTGLNADSTALNTIANNLSNMNTTGYKSQSVNFSDLFYQQVGEAGSGDPIQRGSGTQVASIETDFSNGSPNTTNVDTNVALQGSGFFVVGSGSDTLLTRDGDFSLDLNGNLITSNGLSVMGFPAVDGIVNTNAPLAPVNIPVGEVEPPSATTTFGMTATLDSAANVGDQLSGKIQVFDSLGNAYQAQVTYTKTATNTWSYNVTLPDTLAANSTSVGVINTQVYNFGTSGGTLAGVDPSTNLTITGPNAGGVSTTINAPTVTAGEPVSTYATDLQNALNAAGITATATATPAGQLTITGANITISGSVIQDPVASASATGSLTFDSNGNLVSPSTNVTGITFSGLSDGASNMNMTWNLFGADGSSTLSQVVEQASSVSSSIQNGFTSGNYNGFTIGSDGTVTATFNNGQKLNVGQLALGNVVNLQGLQDGGNGDYATTLASGTATIGVSGTSGLGTMQGGALEASNVNISAEFSDLIIAQRAFEANSKAVTTFDTITQETINMIH
;
A
#
# COMPACT_ATOMS: atom_id res chain seq x y z
N MET A 1 -11.35 50.07 56.52
CA MET A 1 -11.30 48.59 56.68
C MET A 1 -10.30 48.05 55.68
N ALA A 2 -9.35 47.28 56.15
CA ALA A 2 -8.41 46.57 55.24
C ALA A 2 -9.22 45.62 54.35
N SER A 3 -8.97 45.67 53.07
CA SER A 3 -9.78 44.93 52.12
C SER A 3 -9.27 43.50 51.99
N PHE A 4 -10.00 42.54 52.56
CA PHE A 4 -9.73 41.07 52.35
C PHE A 4 -9.83 40.67 50.90
N TYR A 5 -10.44 41.51 50.07
CA TYR A 5 -10.73 41.17 48.67
C TYR A 5 -9.46 40.99 47.85
N ILE A 6 -8.45 41.81 48.03
CA ILE A 6 -7.21 41.77 47.22
C ILE A 6 -6.45 40.41 47.37
N PRO A 7 -6.11 39.98 48.61
CA PRO A 7 -5.46 38.66 48.76
C PRO A 7 -6.37 37.48 48.41
N LEU A 8 -7.70 37.64 48.54
CA LEU A 8 -8.66 36.60 48.13
C LEU A 8 -8.68 36.41 46.60
N THR A 9 -8.60 37.51 45.83
CA THR A 9 -8.46 37.40 44.37
C THR A 9 -7.15 36.74 43.97
N GLY A 10 -6.05 37.04 44.70
CA GLY A 10 -4.76 36.38 44.53
C GLY A 10 -4.85 34.87 44.79
N LEU A 11 -5.49 34.44 45.89
CA LEU A 11 -5.69 33.03 46.22
C LEU A 11 -6.46 32.28 45.10
N ASN A 12 -7.52 32.89 44.57
CA ASN A 12 -8.28 32.27 43.47
C ASN A 12 -7.43 32.13 42.23
N ALA A 13 -6.67 33.14 41.86
CA ALA A 13 -5.78 33.15 40.71
C ALA A 13 -4.66 32.09 40.89
N ASP A 14 -4.00 32.04 42.02
CA ASP A 14 -2.96 31.06 42.36
C ASP A 14 -3.50 29.62 42.38
N SER A 15 -4.74 29.41 42.87
CA SER A 15 -5.42 28.11 42.84
C SER A 15 -5.65 27.63 41.42
N THR A 16 -6.05 28.52 40.50
CA THR A 16 -6.21 28.17 39.08
C THR A 16 -4.89 27.82 38.44
N ALA A 17 -3.81 28.59 38.75
CA ALA A 17 -2.47 28.28 38.26
C ALA A 17 -1.97 26.91 38.77
N LEU A 18 -2.15 26.62 40.05
CA LEU A 18 -1.77 25.33 40.62
C LEU A 18 -2.51 24.15 39.95
N ASN A 19 -3.82 24.33 39.73
CA ASN A 19 -4.62 23.28 39.04
C ASN A 19 -4.16 23.07 37.61
N THR A 20 -3.86 24.14 36.85
CA THR A 20 -3.37 24.05 35.49
C THR A 20 -2.00 23.37 35.41
N ILE A 21 -1.05 23.77 36.27
CA ILE A 21 0.28 23.14 36.35
C ILE A 21 0.15 21.67 36.77
N ALA A 22 -0.71 21.34 37.74
CA ALA A 22 -0.95 19.96 38.14
C ALA A 22 -1.55 19.12 36.99
N ASN A 23 -2.44 19.70 36.22
CA ASN A 23 -3.00 19.05 34.99
C ASN A 23 -1.93 18.81 33.96
N ASN A 24 -1.08 19.78 33.63
CA ASN A 24 0.06 19.62 32.72
C ASN A 24 0.96 18.48 33.17
N LEU A 25 1.34 18.49 34.46
CA LEU A 25 2.24 17.48 35.04
C LEU A 25 1.63 16.08 35.03
N SER A 26 0.32 15.97 35.26
CA SER A 26 -0.40 14.69 35.18
C SER A 26 -0.43 14.11 33.78
N ASN A 27 -0.42 14.97 32.74
CA ASN A 27 -0.51 14.61 31.33
C ASN A 27 0.84 14.63 30.60
N MET A 28 1.98 14.63 31.32
CA MET A 28 3.31 14.65 30.72
C MET A 28 3.62 13.42 29.85
N ASN A 29 2.92 12.30 30.09
CA ASN A 29 3.07 11.05 29.31
C ASN A 29 1.87 10.78 28.39
N THR A 30 0.92 11.70 28.28
CA THR A 30 -0.23 11.57 27.40
C THR A 30 0.16 11.94 25.96
N THR A 31 -0.09 11.04 25.01
CA THR A 31 0.21 11.24 23.59
C THR A 31 -0.51 12.48 23.06
N GLY A 32 0.20 13.35 22.35
CA GLY A 32 -0.35 14.53 21.69
C GLY A 32 -0.88 15.61 22.64
N TYR A 33 -0.69 15.47 23.97
CA TYR A 33 -1.15 16.46 24.93
C TYR A 33 -0.46 17.82 24.74
N LYS A 34 -1.24 18.88 24.87
CA LYS A 34 -0.80 20.27 24.76
C LYS A 34 -0.88 20.97 26.10
N SER A 35 0.24 21.50 26.56
CA SER A 35 0.34 22.21 27.84
C SER A 35 -0.51 23.47 27.83
N GLN A 36 -1.01 23.82 29.01
CA GLN A 36 -1.82 25.01 29.24
C GLN A 36 -1.09 25.97 30.16
N SER A 37 -1.23 27.26 29.91
CA SER A 37 -0.68 28.32 30.73
C SER A 37 -1.79 29.29 31.14
N VAL A 38 -1.69 29.85 32.38
CA VAL A 38 -2.64 30.80 32.94
C VAL A 38 -2.09 32.21 32.80
N ASN A 39 -2.85 33.08 32.12
CA ASN A 39 -2.55 34.49 32.05
C ASN A 39 -3.38 35.28 33.05
N PHE A 40 -2.73 36.18 33.78
CA PHE A 40 -3.37 37.02 34.79
C PHE A 40 -3.54 38.45 34.25
N SER A 41 -4.62 39.13 34.68
CA SER A 41 -4.80 40.57 34.50
C SER A 41 -5.08 41.21 35.85
N ASP A 42 -4.69 42.46 35.97
CA ASP A 42 -5.10 43.31 37.11
C ASP A 42 -6.57 43.70 37.02
N LEU A 43 -7.18 43.88 38.19
CA LEU A 43 -8.52 44.42 38.29
C LEU A 43 -8.45 45.96 38.26
N PHE A 44 -9.59 46.58 37.97
CA PHE A 44 -9.71 48.04 37.87
C PHE A 44 -9.09 48.74 39.05
N TYR A 45 -8.39 49.87 38.81
CA TYR A 45 -7.89 50.75 39.81
C TYR A 45 -9.03 51.61 40.37
N GLN A 46 -9.11 51.68 41.68
CA GLN A 46 -10.04 52.56 42.37
C GLN A 46 -9.37 53.93 42.63
N GLN A 47 -9.92 55.00 42.15
CA GLN A 47 -9.48 56.35 42.52
C GLN A 47 -9.84 56.62 43.95
N VAL A 48 -8.86 56.90 44.83
CA VAL A 48 -9.05 57.12 46.26
C VAL A 48 -9.00 58.58 46.62
N GLY A 49 -8.48 59.43 45.72
CA GLY A 49 -8.35 60.86 45.88
C GLY A 49 -7.54 61.51 44.77
N GLU A 50 -7.22 62.78 44.91
CA GLU A 50 -6.33 63.54 44.03
C GLU A 50 -5.18 64.12 44.86
N ALA A 51 -3.96 64.07 44.32
CA ALA A 51 -2.81 64.76 44.91
C ALA A 51 -2.94 66.28 44.78
N GLY A 52 -2.20 67.03 45.58
CA GLY A 52 -2.19 68.47 45.51
C GLY A 52 -1.78 69.10 44.17
N SER A 53 -1.23 68.26 43.28
CA SER A 53 -0.92 68.58 41.87
C SER A 53 -2.11 68.30 40.90
N GLY A 54 -3.21 67.71 41.40
CA GLY A 54 -4.37 67.30 40.57
C GLY A 54 -4.23 65.87 39.98
N ASP A 55 -3.12 65.14 40.30
CA ASP A 55 -2.92 63.78 39.81
C ASP A 55 -3.82 62.79 40.57
N PRO A 56 -4.45 61.82 39.90
CA PRO A 56 -5.32 60.85 40.55
C PRO A 56 -4.50 59.90 41.46
N ILE A 57 -4.89 59.75 42.71
CA ILE A 57 -4.37 58.71 43.60
C ILE A 57 -5.20 57.45 43.41
N GLN A 58 -4.58 56.43 42.82
CA GLN A 58 -5.24 55.15 42.44
C GLN A 58 -4.70 54.00 43.32
N ARG A 59 -5.60 53.08 43.62
CA ARG A 59 -5.30 51.84 44.35
C ARG A 59 -5.79 50.65 43.53
N GLY A 60 -4.91 49.67 43.31
CA GLY A 60 -5.25 48.40 42.63
C GLY A 60 -6.31 47.61 43.45
N SER A 61 -7.15 46.86 42.76
CA SER A 61 -8.22 46.04 43.32
C SER A 61 -7.96 44.54 43.33
N GLY A 62 -6.75 44.13 42.98
CA GLY A 62 -6.35 42.73 42.93
C GLY A 62 -6.11 42.18 41.52
N THR A 63 -6.18 40.89 41.38
CA THR A 63 -5.92 40.15 40.09
C THR A 63 -7.04 39.20 39.75
N GLN A 64 -7.17 38.87 38.49
CA GLN A 64 -8.08 37.83 37.95
C GLN A 64 -7.36 36.99 36.90
N VAL A 65 -7.88 35.79 36.65
CA VAL A 65 -7.48 34.98 35.51
C VAL A 65 -8.08 35.63 34.24
N ALA A 66 -7.25 36.04 33.33
CA ALA A 66 -7.64 36.63 32.04
C ALA A 66 -7.96 35.57 31.02
N SER A 67 -7.10 34.56 30.87
CA SER A 67 -7.25 33.44 29.94
C SER A 67 -6.45 32.23 30.43
N ILE A 68 -6.85 31.06 29.95
CA ILE A 68 -6.03 29.85 29.97
C ILE A 68 -5.74 29.55 28.51
N GLU A 69 -4.48 29.57 28.13
CA GLU A 69 -4.03 29.38 26.76
C GLU A 69 -3.36 28.04 26.59
N THR A 70 -3.74 27.33 25.53
CA THR A 70 -3.12 26.04 25.16
C THR A 70 -1.94 26.29 24.22
N ASP A 71 -0.79 25.72 24.53
CA ASP A 71 0.39 25.75 23.67
C ASP A 71 0.31 24.61 22.65
N PHE A 72 -0.04 24.95 21.42
CA PHE A 72 -0.13 24.01 20.29
C PHE A 72 1.23 23.72 19.61
N SER A 73 2.35 24.09 20.24
CA SER A 73 3.67 23.69 19.73
C SER A 73 3.82 22.17 19.70
N ASN A 74 4.68 21.69 18.78
CA ASN A 74 4.85 20.25 18.61
C ASN A 74 5.65 19.64 19.76
N GLY A 75 5.19 18.47 20.22
CA GLY A 75 5.99 17.57 21.04
C GLY A 75 7.04 16.83 20.20
N SER A 76 8.00 16.20 20.84
CA SER A 76 9.00 15.38 20.14
C SER A 76 8.36 14.07 19.63
N PRO A 77 8.61 13.67 18.38
CA PRO A 77 8.16 12.37 17.90
C PRO A 77 8.96 11.25 18.58
N ASN A 78 8.26 10.24 19.07
CA ASN A 78 8.82 9.05 19.69
C ASN A 78 8.49 7.82 18.83
N THR A 79 9.50 7.16 18.28
CA THR A 79 9.32 5.99 17.40
C THR A 79 8.86 4.79 18.24
N THR A 80 7.73 4.19 17.84
CA THR A 80 7.12 3.03 18.51
C THR A 80 7.25 1.74 17.68
N ASN A 81 7.48 1.85 16.37
CA ASN A 81 7.46 0.74 15.40
C ASN A 81 6.12 -0.02 15.37
N VAL A 82 5.04 0.65 15.70
CA VAL A 82 3.67 0.14 15.57
C VAL A 82 3.05 0.82 14.35
N ASP A 83 2.62 0.05 13.37
CA ASP A 83 2.18 0.55 12.06
C ASP A 83 0.95 1.46 12.13
N THR A 84 0.11 1.30 13.17
CA THR A 84 -1.07 2.13 13.41
C THR A 84 -0.75 3.49 14.01
N ASN A 85 0.44 3.66 14.59
CA ASN A 85 0.84 4.89 15.27
C ASN A 85 1.33 5.94 14.27
N VAL A 86 0.88 7.18 14.43
CA VAL A 86 1.24 8.29 13.54
C VAL A 86 1.53 9.55 14.35
N ALA A 87 2.72 10.10 14.21
CA ALA A 87 3.03 11.42 14.75
C ALA A 87 2.82 12.50 13.68
N LEU A 88 2.28 13.65 14.08
CA LEU A 88 2.16 14.83 13.22
C LEU A 88 3.29 15.83 13.53
N GLN A 89 4.05 16.18 12.51
CA GLN A 89 5.13 17.18 12.59
C GLN A 89 4.68 18.46 11.88
N GLY A 90 4.55 19.55 12.59
CA GLY A 90 4.07 20.82 12.06
C GLY A 90 2.63 21.13 12.48
N SER A 91 1.97 22.02 11.74
CA SER A 91 0.62 22.50 12.06
C SER A 91 -0.48 21.55 11.57
N GLY A 92 -1.62 21.55 12.24
CA GLY A 92 -2.80 20.76 11.88
C GLY A 92 -3.17 19.73 12.93
N PHE A 93 -4.18 18.94 12.65
CA PHE A 93 -4.75 17.89 13.52
C PHE A 93 -5.22 16.75 12.63
N PHE A 94 -5.23 15.54 13.14
CA PHE A 94 -5.96 14.45 12.52
C PHE A 94 -7.45 14.73 12.59
N VAL A 95 -8.17 14.40 11.53
CA VAL A 95 -9.62 14.52 11.47
C VAL A 95 -10.21 13.19 11.91
N VAL A 96 -11.00 13.22 12.97
CA VAL A 96 -11.68 12.03 13.50
C VAL A 96 -13.17 12.30 13.58
N GLY A 97 -13.98 11.26 13.54
CA GLY A 97 -15.41 11.49 13.59
C GLY A 97 -16.25 10.23 13.83
N SER A 98 -17.51 10.48 14.19
CA SER A 98 -18.54 9.46 14.27
C SER A 98 -19.82 10.00 13.63
N GLY A 99 -20.18 9.44 12.46
CA GLY A 99 -21.33 9.92 11.70
C GLY A 99 -21.10 11.29 11.05
N SER A 100 -21.90 12.30 11.44
CA SER A 100 -21.81 13.68 10.89
C SER A 100 -20.86 14.59 11.65
N ASP A 101 -20.43 14.18 12.84
CA ASP A 101 -19.64 15.03 13.73
C ASP A 101 -18.15 14.77 13.48
N THR A 102 -17.43 15.84 13.17
CA THR A 102 -15.97 15.80 12.97
C THR A 102 -15.28 16.52 14.13
N LEU A 103 -14.31 15.87 14.70
CA LEU A 103 -13.42 16.38 15.72
C LEU A 103 -11.99 16.41 15.19
N LEU A 104 -11.14 17.14 15.87
CA LEU A 104 -9.74 17.30 15.56
C LEU A 104 -8.91 16.72 16.72
N THR A 105 -7.89 15.92 16.43
CA THR A 105 -7.02 15.37 17.48
C THR A 105 -5.54 15.42 17.10
N ARG A 106 -4.68 15.52 18.12
CA ARG A 106 -3.23 15.32 17.98
C ARG A 106 -2.79 13.93 18.45
N ASP A 107 -3.71 13.18 19.06
CA ASP A 107 -3.44 11.80 19.43
C ASP A 107 -3.43 10.93 18.15
N GLY A 108 -2.28 10.36 17.86
CA GLY A 108 -2.06 9.44 16.75
C GLY A 108 -1.91 8.00 17.20
N ASP A 109 -2.29 7.65 18.41
CA ASP A 109 -2.33 6.27 18.91
C ASP A 109 -3.61 5.59 18.41
N PHE A 110 -3.55 5.13 17.16
CA PHE A 110 -4.66 4.50 16.49
C PHE A 110 -4.65 2.98 16.65
N SER A 111 -5.82 2.38 16.48
CA SER A 111 -6.02 0.94 16.45
C SER A 111 -6.95 0.55 15.31
N LEU A 112 -7.07 -0.75 15.03
CA LEU A 112 -7.99 -1.26 14.01
C LEU A 112 -9.23 -1.85 14.69
N ASP A 113 -10.39 -1.52 14.15
CA ASP A 113 -11.64 -2.19 14.52
C ASP A 113 -11.78 -3.56 13.81
N LEU A 114 -12.87 -4.30 14.11
CA LEU A 114 -13.15 -5.59 13.50
C LEU A 114 -13.38 -5.52 11.98
N ASN A 115 -13.68 -4.34 11.45
CA ASN A 115 -13.94 -4.13 10.03
C ASN A 115 -12.69 -3.58 9.30
N GLY A 116 -11.57 -3.42 9.99
CA GLY A 116 -10.35 -2.86 9.44
C GLY A 116 -10.31 -1.33 9.42
N ASN A 117 -11.27 -0.63 10.02
CA ASN A 117 -11.21 0.84 10.09
C ASN A 117 -10.20 1.29 11.13
N LEU A 118 -9.45 2.33 10.80
CA LEU A 118 -8.57 3.00 11.76
C LEU A 118 -9.43 3.80 12.73
N ILE A 119 -9.26 3.55 14.03
CA ILE A 119 -10.00 4.20 15.11
C ILE A 119 -9.06 4.74 16.19
N THR A 120 -9.50 5.77 16.89
CA THR A 120 -8.85 6.29 18.10
C THR A 120 -9.15 5.41 19.31
N SER A 121 -8.45 5.62 20.41
CA SER A 121 -8.65 4.90 21.68
C SER A 121 -10.07 5.05 22.25
N ASN A 122 -10.77 6.14 21.92
CA ASN A 122 -12.17 6.38 22.30
C ASN A 122 -13.20 5.91 21.26
N GLY A 123 -12.76 5.21 20.20
CA GLY A 123 -13.63 4.56 19.20
C GLY A 123 -14.11 5.48 18.07
N LEU A 124 -13.53 6.68 17.91
CA LEU A 124 -13.82 7.55 16.76
C LEU A 124 -13.05 7.06 15.54
N SER A 125 -13.71 7.05 14.38
CA SER A 125 -13.05 6.69 13.13
C SER A 125 -12.09 7.78 12.68
N VAL A 126 -10.89 7.39 12.25
CA VAL A 126 -9.94 8.29 11.62
C VAL A 126 -10.38 8.53 10.19
N MET A 127 -10.57 9.80 9.84
CA MET A 127 -11.11 10.20 8.54
C MET A 127 -9.98 10.48 7.55
N GLY A 128 -10.21 10.12 6.29
CA GLY A 128 -9.27 10.33 5.22
C GLY A 128 -9.93 10.40 3.86
N PHE A 129 -9.12 10.63 2.84
CA PHE A 129 -9.53 10.58 1.45
C PHE A 129 -9.49 9.12 0.96
N PRO A 130 -10.59 8.60 0.40
CA PRO A 130 -10.63 7.22 -0.09
C PRO A 130 -9.76 7.04 -1.34
N ALA A 131 -9.24 5.84 -1.53
CA ALA A 131 -8.62 5.43 -2.78
C ALA A 131 -9.52 4.48 -3.56
N VAL A 132 -9.46 4.55 -4.88
CA VAL A 132 -10.08 3.60 -5.81
C VAL A 132 -8.99 3.06 -6.71
N ASP A 133 -8.84 1.76 -6.79
CA ASP A 133 -7.80 1.08 -7.57
C ASP A 133 -6.38 1.62 -7.27
N GLY A 134 -6.09 1.88 -5.99
CA GLY A 134 -4.80 2.40 -5.54
C GLY A 134 -4.56 3.90 -5.80
N ILE A 135 -5.54 4.62 -6.36
CA ILE A 135 -5.45 6.05 -6.64
C ILE A 135 -6.28 6.81 -5.59
N VAL A 136 -5.60 7.62 -4.79
CA VAL A 136 -6.25 8.48 -3.79
C VAL A 136 -7.03 9.62 -4.47
N ASN A 137 -8.30 9.78 -4.09
CA ASN A 137 -9.14 10.86 -4.60
C ASN A 137 -9.33 11.96 -3.54
N THR A 138 -8.48 12.97 -3.58
CA THR A 138 -8.50 14.10 -2.62
C THR A 138 -9.71 15.06 -2.82
N ASN A 139 -10.49 14.90 -3.87
CA ASN A 139 -11.73 15.66 -4.10
C ASN A 139 -12.97 14.92 -3.60
N ALA A 140 -12.84 13.68 -3.15
CA ALA A 140 -13.95 12.91 -2.59
C ALA A 140 -14.30 13.40 -1.17
N PRO A 141 -15.54 13.20 -0.71
CA PRO A 141 -15.88 13.38 0.69
C PRO A 141 -14.99 12.49 1.58
N LEU A 142 -14.69 12.98 2.78
CA LEU A 142 -13.96 12.18 3.77
C LEU A 142 -14.73 10.92 4.13
N ALA A 143 -14.01 9.83 4.28
CA ALA A 143 -14.53 8.55 4.73
C ALA A 143 -13.61 7.97 5.82
N PRO A 144 -14.09 7.05 6.66
CA PRO A 144 -13.22 6.28 7.53
C PRO A 144 -12.14 5.57 6.71
N VAL A 145 -10.89 5.68 7.16
CA VAL A 145 -9.78 4.96 6.51
C VAL A 145 -9.89 3.48 6.87
N ASN A 146 -10.12 2.67 5.84
CA ASN A 146 -10.28 1.22 5.97
C ASN A 146 -9.03 0.50 5.44
N ILE A 147 -8.52 -0.43 6.21
CA ILE A 147 -7.38 -1.28 5.87
C ILE A 147 -7.93 -2.68 5.57
N PRO A 148 -7.59 -3.30 4.43
CA PRO A 148 -8.18 -4.58 3.98
C PRO A 148 -7.60 -5.77 4.74
N VAL A 149 -7.75 -5.79 6.06
CA VAL A 149 -7.20 -6.84 6.92
C VAL A 149 -7.87 -8.18 6.61
N GLY A 150 -7.07 -9.18 6.25
CA GLY A 150 -7.55 -10.52 5.91
C GLY A 150 -8.12 -10.64 4.49
N GLU A 151 -8.06 -9.59 3.69
CA GLU A 151 -8.45 -9.63 2.28
C GLU A 151 -7.33 -10.25 1.42
N VAL A 152 -7.76 -10.75 0.27
CA VAL A 152 -6.88 -11.32 -0.74
C VAL A 152 -6.89 -10.40 -1.95
N GLU A 153 -5.74 -9.90 -2.33
CA GLU A 153 -5.56 -9.18 -3.60
C GLU A 153 -5.78 -10.18 -4.75
N PRO A 154 -6.75 -9.96 -5.64
CA PRO A 154 -6.97 -10.84 -6.76
C PRO A 154 -5.79 -10.81 -7.72
N PRO A 155 -5.56 -11.91 -8.49
CA PRO A 155 -4.49 -11.93 -9.47
C PRO A 155 -4.77 -10.95 -10.61
N SER A 156 -3.72 -10.43 -11.21
CA SER A 156 -3.80 -9.57 -12.36
C SER A 156 -3.02 -10.15 -13.53
N ALA A 157 -3.70 -10.33 -14.68
CA ALA A 157 -3.04 -10.78 -15.89
C ALA A 157 -2.00 -9.76 -16.37
N THR A 158 -0.91 -10.26 -16.94
CA THR A 158 0.08 -9.41 -17.59
C THR A 158 -0.53 -8.76 -18.81
N THR A 159 -0.60 -7.44 -18.84
CA THR A 159 -1.05 -6.64 -19.99
C THR A 159 0.09 -5.92 -20.70
N THR A 160 1.18 -5.69 -19.98
CA THR A 160 2.38 -5.06 -20.56
C THR A 160 3.64 -5.78 -20.08
N PHE A 161 4.60 -5.89 -20.98
CA PHE A 161 5.94 -6.34 -20.64
C PHE A 161 7.01 -5.55 -21.38
N GLY A 162 8.21 -5.46 -20.82
CA GLY A 162 9.37 -4.85 -21.44
C GLY A 162 10.59 -5.74 -21.27
N MET A 163 11.50 -5.69 -22.23
CA MET A 163 12.77 -6.41 -22.19
C MET A 163 13.87 -5.51 -22.71
N THR A 164 14.89 -5.27 -21.88
CA THR A 164 16.06 -4.52 -22.31
C THR A 164 17.11 -5.47 -22.83
N ALA A 165 17.53 -5.30 -24.08
CA ALA A 165 18.51 -6.16 -24.70
C ALA A 165 19.49 -5.37 -25.58
N THR A 166 20.73 -5.87 -25.62
CA THR A 166 21.76 -5.43 -26.54
C THR A 166 22.00 -6.53 -27.56
N LEU A 167 21.95 -6.19 -28.83
CA LEU A 167 22.14 -7.10 -29.96
C LEU A 167 23.50 -6.84 -30.63
N ASP A 168 24.23 -7.90 -30.99
CA ASP A 168 25.53 -7.76 -31.65
C ASP A 168 25.35 -7.37 -33.12
N SER A 169 25.87 -6.23 -33.53
CA SER A 169 25.82 -5.83 -34.97
C SER A 169 26.67 -6.72 -35.83
N ALA A 170 27.72 -7.36 -35.33
CA ALA A 170 28.62 -8.24 -36.02
C ALA A 170 28.13 -9.71 -36.06
N ALA A 171 26.98 -10.03 -35.44
CA ALA A 171 26.42 -11.37 -35.47
C ALA A 171 26.15 -11.83 -36.89
N ASN A 172 26.29 -13.15 -37.15
CA ASN A 172 26.00 -13.73 -38.45
C ASN A 172 24.48 -13.81 -38.68
N VAL A 173 24.08 -13.80 -39.93
CA VAL A 173 22.68 -14.07 -40.30
C VAL A 173 22.31 -15.48 -39.84
N GLY A 174 21.23 -15.58 -39.06
CA GLY A 174 20.78 -16.82 -38.42
C GLY A 174 21.14 -16.92 -36.92
N ASP A 175 22.07 -16.11 -36.44
CA ASP A 175 22.39 -16.09 -34.99
C ASP A 175 21.16 -15.62 -34.19
N GLN A 176 20.98 -16.22 -33.02
CA GLN A 176 19.82 -15.98 -32.16
C GLN A 176 20.19 -15.56 -30.75
N LEU A 177 19.38 -14.66 -30.19
CA LEU A 177 19.32 -14.35 -28.77
C LEU A 177 17.92 -14.66 -28.25
N SER A 178 17.80 -15.42 -27.17
CA SER A 178 16.52 -15.67 -26.51
C SER A 178 16.49 -15.09 -25.11
N GLY A 179 15.45 -14.35 -24.80
CA GLY A 179 15.15 -13.83 -23.47
C GLY A 179 13.86 -14.46 -22.93
N LYS A 180 13.83 -14.76 -21.63
CA LYS A 180 12.63 -15.28 -20.96
C LYS A 180 12.08 -14.24 -20.00
N ILE A 181 10.75 -14.17 -19.93
CA ILE A 181 10.05 -13.31 -18.98
C ILE A 181 8.88 -14.07 -18.37
N GLN A 182 8.73 -13.98 -17.05
CA GLN A 182 7.55 -14.52 -16.38
C GLN A 182 6.36 -13.60 -16.62
N VAL A 183 5.24 -14.16 -17.03
CA VAL A 183 3.97 -13.46 -17.24
C VAL A 183 2.87 -14.23 -16.52
N PHE A 184 1.78 -13.56 -16.19
CA PHE A 184 0.67 -14.14 -15.44
C PHE A 184 -0.62 -14.06 -16.26
N ASP A 185 -1.45 -15.09 -16.16
CA ASP A 185 -2.78 -15.11 -16.72
C ASP A 185 -3.83 -14.47 -15.80
N SER A 186 -5.11 -14.51 -16.21
CA SER A 186 -6.21 -13.97 -15.43
C SER A 186 -6.52 -14.72 -14.13
N LEU A 187 -6.02 -15.93 -13.98
CA LEU A 187 -6.13 -16.75 -12.76
C LEU A 187 -4.90 -16.63 -11.84
N GLY A 188 -3.86 -15.91 -12.29
CA GLY A 188 -2.62 -15.71 -11.56
C GLY A 188 -1.60 -16.83 -11.74
N ASN A 189 -1.80 -17.74 -12.70
CA ASN A 189 -0.82 -18.77 -13.02
C ASN A 189 0.35 -18.14 -13.78
N ALA A 190 1.55 -18.57 -13.42
CA ALA A 190 2.78 -18.04 -13.97
C ALA A 190 3.23 -18.85 -15.20
N TYR A 191 3.47 -18.16 -16.31
CA TYR A 191 4.02 -18.72 -17.54
C TYR A 191 5.36 -18.08 -17.86
N GLN A 192 6.21 -18.81 -18.60
CA GLN A 192 7.50 -18.29 -19.09
C GLN A 192 7.37 -17.91 -20.57
N ALA A 193 7.05 -16.66 -20.85
CA ALA A 193 7.10 -16.16 -22.22
C ALA A 193 8.58 -16.05 -22.66
N GLN A 194 8.83 -16.36 -23.94
CA GLN A 194 10.14 -16.26 -24.55
C GLN A 194 10.10 -15.32 -25.73
N VAL A 195 11.04 -14.38 -25.77
CA VAL A 195 11.30 -13.53 -26.92
C VAL A 195 12.59 -13.99 -27.58
N THR A 196 12.50 -14.43 -28.82
CA THR A 196 13.66 -14.85 -29.62
C THR A 196 13.94 -13.81 -30.68
N TYR A 197 15.14 -13.30 -30.70
CA TYR A 197 15.66 -12.38 -31.73
C TYR A 197 16.54 -13.17 -32.67
N THR A 198 16.32 -13.06 -33.97
CA THR A 198 17.13 -13.73 -34.99
C THR A 198 17.70 -12.72 -35.97
N LYS A 199 18.99 -12.71 -36.18
CA LYS A 199 19.66 -11.86 -37.17
C LYS A 199 19.22 -12.24 -38.59
N THR A 200 18.64 -11.30 -39.36
CA THR A 200 18.15 -11.56 -40.70
C THR A 200 18.96 -10.86 -41.78
N ALA A 201 19.49 -9.67 -41.50
CA ALA A 201 20.34 -8.91 -42.41
C ALA A 201 21.17 -7.88 -41.60
N THR A 202 22.02 -7.10 -42.32
CA THR A 202 22.74 -5.99 -41.71
C THR A 202 21.72 -5.04 -41.02
N ASN A 203 21.97 -4.72 -39.76
CA ASN A 203 21.13 -3.86 -38.88
C ASN A 203 19.65 -4.30 -38.84
N THR A 204 19.36 -5.56 -39.14
CA THR A 204 18.00 -6.08 -39.15
C THR A 204 17.91 -7.41 -38.42
N TRP A 205 16.94 -7.48 -37.50
CA TRP A 205 16.60 -8.66 -36.73
C TRP A 205 15.12 -8.97 -36.86
N SER A 206 14.74 -10.22 -36.84
CA SER A 206 13.36 -10.61 -36.58
C SER A 206 13.19 -10.95 -35.13
N TYR A 207 11.98 -10.75 -34.61
CA TYR A 207 11.61 -11.23 -33.27
C TYR A 207 10.45 -12.21 -33.37
N ASN A 208 10.40 -13.13 -32.42
CA ASN A 208 9.28 -14.05 -32.21
C ASN A 208 9.01 -14.11 -30.69
N VAL A 209 7.78 -13.78 -30.29
CA VAL A 209 7.32 -13.91 -28.90
C VAL A 209 6.48 -15.17 -28.81
N THR A 210 6.90 -16.11 -27.98
CA THR A 210 6.21 -17.38 -27.74
C THR A 210 5.88 -17.56 -26.27
N LEU A 211 4.80 -18.29 -26.00
CA LEU A 211 4.42 -18.72 -24.65
C LEU A 211 4.46 -20.25 -24.65
N PRO A 212 5.60 -20.89 -24.27
CA PRO A 212 5.64 -22.33 -24.09
C PRO A 212 4.68 -22.73 -22.98
N ASP A 213 3.73 -23.59 -23.25
CA ASP A 213 2.85 -24.14 -22.20
C ASP A 213 3.66 -25.14 -21.35
N THR A 214 4.08 -24.71 -20.17
CA THR A 214 4.83 -25.56 -19.25
C THR A 214 3.93 -26.50 -18.44
N LEU A 215 2.60 -26.38 -18.60
CA LEU A 215 1.63 -27.29 -17.97
C LEU A 215 1.45 -28.59 -18.76
N ALA A 216 2.08 -28.75 -19.90
CA ALA A 216 2.21 -30.05 -20.56
C ALA A 216 3.10 -30.97 -19.69
N ALA A 217 2.46 -31.62 -18.78
CA ALA A 217 3.03 -32.36 -17.67
C ALA A 217 4.05 -33.42 -18.11
N ASN A 218 5.22 -33.38 -17.51
CA ASN A 218 5.93 -34.58 -17.16
C ASN A 218 5.10 -35.36 -16.10
N SER A 219 4.05 -36.06 -16.52
CA SER A 219 3.36 -36.97 -15.61
C SER A 219 4.01 -38.35 -15.70
N THR A 220 4.99 -38.56 -14.86
CA THR A 220 5.30 -39.92 -14.38
C THR A 220 4.30 -40.29 -13.32
N SER A 221 3.18 -40.89 -13.67
CA SER A 221 2.31 -41.51 -12.69
C SER A 221 2.43 -43.01 -12.78
N VAL A 222 2.95 -43.59 -11.73
CA VAL A 222 2.98 -45.04 -11.48
C VAL A 222 1.73 -45.37 -10.66
N GLY A 223 0.82 -46.14 -11.21
CA GLY A 223 -0.19 -46.89 -10.44
C GLY A 223 -1.65 -46.63 -10.76
N VAL A 224 -2.33 -47.72 -11.07
CA VAL A 224 -3.75 -48.03 -10.95
C VAL A 224 -4.74 -47.09 -11.70
N ILE A 225 -5.08 -47.53 -12.93
CA ILE A 225 -6.07 -46.91 -13.83
C ILE A 225 -5.67 -45.49 -14.23
N ASN A 226 -4.91 -45.36 -15.26
CA ASN A 226 -4.52 -44.06 -15.80
C ASN A 226 -5.42 -43.67 -16.95
N THR A 227 -6.14 -42.58 -16.77
CA THR A 227 -6.72 -41.80 -17.87
C THR A 227 -5.82 -40.60 -18.06
N GLN A 228 -5.14 -40.51 -19.19
CA GLN A 228 -4.39 -39.33 -19.59
C GLN A 228 -5.19 -38.60 -20.65
N VAL A 229 -5.40 -37.31 -20.43
CA VAL A 229 -6.10 -36.43 -21.37
C VAL A 229 -5.09 -35.44 -21.93
N TYR A 230 -4.91 -35.45 -23.23
CA TYR A 230 -4.08 -34.50 -23.94
C TYR A 230 -4.98 -33.51 -24.67
N ASN A 231 -4.81 -32.22 -24.42
CA ASN A 231 -5.52 -31.17 -25.14
C ASN A 231 -4.64 -30.68 -26.30
N PHE A 232 -5.03 -31.00 -27.50
CA PHE A 232 -4.45 -30.40 -28.70
C PHE A 232 -5.29 -29.20 -29.09
N GLY A 233 -4.75 -27.99 -28.94
CA GLY A 233 -5.51 -26.72 -29.08
C GLY A 233 -6.51 -26.66 -30.22
N THR A 234 -7.58 -25.95 -30.01
CA THR A 234 -8.78 -25.86 -30.85
C THR A 234 -8.62 -24.98 -32.10
N SER A 235 -7.76 -25.32 -32.99
CA SER A 235 -7.87 -24.79 -34.33
C SER A 235 -8.38 -25.90 -35.27
N GLY A 236 -9.70 -26.14 -35.25
CA GLY A 236 -10.35 -27.07 -36.15
C GLY A 236 -10.11 -28.57 -35.91
N GLY A 237 -9.59 -28.96 -34.71
CA GLY A 237 -9.36 -30.39 -34.39
C GLY A 237 -8.21 -31.03 -35.18
N THR A 238 -7.24 -30.27 -35.65
CA THR A 238 -6.05 -30.74 -36.38
C THR A 238 -4.80 -30.57 -35.52
N LEU A 239 -3.89 -31.54 -35.62
CA LEU A 239 -2.57 -31.48 -34.98
C LEU A 239 -1.67 -30.53 -35.77
N ALA A 240 -1.06 -29.57 -35.10
CA ALA A 240 0.01 -28.79 -35.70
C ALA A 240 1.30 -29.62 -35.75
N GLY A 241 2.18 -29.35 -36.71
CA GLY A 241 3.36 -30.17 -36.96
C GLY A 241 4.25 -30.40 -35.77
N VAL A 242 4.73 -31.61 -35.61
CA VAL A 242 5.53 -32.07 -34.46
C VAL A 242 7.00 -32.14 -34.81
N ASP A 243 7.87 -31.75 -33.90
CA ASP A 243 9.30 -32.07 -33.92
C ASP A 243 9.47 -33.62 -33.89
N PRO A 244 10.11 -34.22 -34.91
CA PRO A 244 10.29 -35.68 -34.98
C PRO A 244 11.13 -36.26 -33.85
N SER A 245 11.63 -35.47 -32.90
CA SER A 245 12.45 -35.90 -31.79
C SER A 245 11.69 -36.34 -30.53
N THR A 246 10.36 -36.24 -30.49
CA THR A 246 9.55 -36.55 -29.30
C THR A 246 8.94 -37.95 -29.44
N ASN A 247 9.49 -38.88 -28.71
CA ASN A 247 8.98 -40.23 -28.60
C ASN A 247 8.01 -40.35 -27.43
N LEU A 248 6.70 -40.24 -27.69
CA LEU A 248 5.70 -40.69 -26.71
C LEU A 248 5.79 -42.22 -26.64
N THR A 249 6.12 -42.75 -25.45
CA THR A 249 6.15 -44.19 -25.22
C THR A 249 5.01 -44.59 -24.30
N ILE A 250 4.32 -45.66 -24.67
CA ILE A 250 3.26 -46.24 -23.86
C ILE A 250 3.68 -47.67 -23.50
N THR A 251 3.78 -47.91 -22.22
CA THR A 251 4.09 -49.21 -21.66
C THR A 251 2.88 -49.77 -20.94
N GLY A 252 2.48 -50.96 -21.28
CA GLY A 252 1.33 -51.59 -20.64
C GLY A 252 1.33 -53.11 -20.78
N PRO A 253 0.50 -53.83 -20.01
CA PRO A 253 0.37 -55.26 -20.10
C PRO A 253 -0.31 -55.66 -21.41
N ASN A 254 0.22 -56.67 -22.09
CA ASN A 254 -0.47 -57.35 -23.19
C ASN A 254 -1.47 -58.40 -22.63
N ALA A 255 -2.20 -59.02 -23.55
CA ALA A 255 -3.21 -60.03 -23.19
C ALA A 255 -2.65 -61.24 -22.43
N GLY A 256 -1.32 -61.42 -22.42
CA GLY A 256 -0.62 -62.43 -21.62
C GLY A 256 -0.05 -61.89 -20.29
N GLY A 257 -0.32 -60.66 -19.90
CA GLY A 257 0.18 -60.06 -18.67
C GLY A 257 1.64 -59.59 -18.75
N VAL A 258 2.28 -59.64 -19.93
CA VAL A 258 3.65 -59.17 -20.12
C VAL A 258 3.63 -57.67 -20.46
N SER A 259 4.44 -56.91 -19.76
CA SER A 259 4.59 -55.47 -20.02
C SER A 259 5.31 -55.25 -21.37
N THR A 260 4.64 -54.54 -22.27
CA THR A 260 5.15 -54.20 -23.61
C THR A 260 5.20 -52.69 -23.76
N THR A 261 6.25 -52.18 -24.37
CA THR A 261 6.42 -50.73 -24.66
C THR A 261 6.28 -50.46 -26.15
N ILE A 262 5.48 -49.51 -26.54
CA ILE A 262 5.41 -49.01 -27.92
C ILE A 262 5.84 -47.54 -27.96
N ASN A 263 6.39 -47.16 -29.09
CA ASN A 263 6.47 -45.75 -29.49
C ASN A 263 5.15 -45.34 -30.17
N ALA A 264 4.55 -44.28 -29.75
CA ALA A 264 3.36 -43.77 -30.40
C ALA A 264 3.67 -43.38 -31.88
N PRO A 265 2.68 -43.46 -32.78
CA PRO A 265 2.86 -43.03 -34.15
C PRO A 265 3.37 -41.58 -34.23
N THR A 266 4.14 -41.29 -35.28
CA THR A 266 4.57 -39.90 -35.56
C THR A 266 3.39 -39.07 -35.99
N VAL A 267 3.27 -37.88 -35.43
CA VAL A 267 2.22 -36.92 -35.75
C VAL A 267 2.58 -36.22 -37.06
N THR A 268 1.60 -36.08 -37.97
CA THR A 268 1.75 -35.31 -39.21
C THR A 268 1.08 -33.97 -39.08
N ALA A 269 1.75 -32.89 -39.49
CA ALA A 269 1.19 -31.53 -39.48
C ALA A 269 -0.16 -31.47 -40.23
N GLY A 270 -1.19 -30.93 -39.57
CA GLY A 270 -2.53 -30.82 -40.11
C GLY A 270 -3.37 -32.08 -40.00
N GLU A 271 -2.86 -33.13 -39.40
CA GLU A 271 -3.62 -34.38 -39.16
C GLU A 271 -4.75 -34.14 -38.12
N PRO A 272 -5.99 -34.62 -38.38
CA PRO A 272 -7.05 -34.55 -37.39
C PRO A 272 -6.68 -35.40 -36.15
N VAL A 273 -6.96 -34.87 -34.95
CA VAL A 273 -6.73 -35.61 -33.68
C VAL A 273 -7.47 -36.96 -33.68
N SER A 274 -8.62 -37.04 -34.31
CA SER A 274 -9.38 -38.28 -34.49
C SER A 274 -8.64 -39.33 -35.32
N THR A 275 -7.91 -38.94 -36.37
CA THR A 275 -7.10 -39.82 -37.20
C THR A 275 -5.92 -40.34 -36.39
N TYR A 276 -5.20 -39.44 -35.70
CA TYR A 276 -4.10 -39.82 -34.80
C TYR A 276 -4.55 -40.77 -33.67
N ALA A 277 -5.70 -40.51 -33.07
CA ALA A 277 -6.26 -41.40 -32.05
C ALA A 277 -6.52 -42.80 -32.59
N THR A 278 -6.96 -42.88 -33.86
CA THR A 278 -7.18 -44.16 -34.55
C THR A 278 -5.85 -44.89 -34.81
N ASP A 279 -4.84 -44.16 -35.28
CA ASP A 279 -3.51 -44.74 -35.56
C ASP A 279 -2.82 -45.19 -34.25
N LEU A 280 -2.95 -44.42 -33.20
CA LEU A 280 -2.48 -44.80 -31.86
C LEU A 280 -3.23 -46.02 -31.34
N GLN A 281 -4.55 -46.12 -31.50
CA GLN A 281 -5.32 -47.28 -31.14
C GLN A 281 -4.89 -48.54 -31.89
N ASN A 282 -4.62 -48.41 -33.20
CA ASN A 282 -4.10 -49.48 -34.02
C ASN A 282 -2.75 -49.95 -33.55
N ALA A 283 -1.85 -49.04 -33.19
CA ALA A 283 -0.53 -49.38 -32.61
C ALA A 283 -0.63 -50.10 -31.26
N LEU A 284 -1.54 -49.64 -30.39
CA LEU A 284 -1.81 -50.32 -29.09
C LEU A 284 -2.36 -51.70 -29.27
N ASN A 285 -3.31 -51.89 -30.19
CA ASN A 285 -3.89 -53.20 -30.55
C ASN A 285 -2.82 -54.15 -31.14
N ALA A 286 -1.97 -53.67 -32.04
CA ALA A 286 -0.89 -54.45 -32.64
C ALA A 286 0.12 -54.94 -31.61
N ALA A 287 0.37 -54.16 -30.56
CA ALA A 287 1.23 -54.52 -29.44
C ALA A 287 0.51 -55.38 -28.38
N GLY A 288 -0.80 -55.56 -28.51
CA GLY A 288 -1.62 -56.30 -27.55
C GLY A 288 -1.85 -55.54 -26.23
N ILE A 289 -1.56 -54.25 -26.19
CA ILE A 289 -1.75 -53.42 -24.99
C ILE A 289 -3.23 -53.11 -24.80
N THR A 290 -3.79 -53.47 -23.65
CA THR A 290 -5.18 -53.23 -23.30
C THR A 290 -5.40 -51.76 -22.87
N ALA A 291 -5.29 -50.85 -23.83
CA ALA A 291 -5.57 -49.43 -23.63
C ALA A 291 -6.46 -48.93 -24.81
N THR A 292 -7.20 -47.86 -24.56
CA THR A 292 -8.04 -47.18 -25.55
C THR A 292 -7.57 -45.76 -25.75
N ALA A 293 -7.44 -45.37 -27.03
CA ALA A 293 -7.15 -44.01 -27.46
C ALA A 293 -8.39 -43.44 -28.11
N THR A 294 -8.95 -42.37 -27.64
CA THR A 294 -10.14 -41.70 -28.15
C THR A 294 -9.91 -40.22 -28.32
N ALA A 295 -10.52 -39.62 -29.35
CA ALA A 295 -10.50 -38.21 -29.58
C ALA A 295 -11.88 -37.59 -29.37
N THR A 296 -11.93 -36.38 -28.79
CA THR A 296 -13.15 -35.58 -28.72
C THR A 296 -13.23 -34.61 -29.92
N PRO A 297 -14.45 -34.17 -30.30
CA PRO A 297 -14.60 -33.14 -31.34
C PRO A 297 -13.89 -31.80 -30.98
N ALA A 298 -13.58 -31.58 -29.71
CA ALA A 298 -12.86 -30.40 -29.21
C ALA A 298 -11.32 -30.52 -29.33
N GLY A 299 -10.80 -31.58 -29.97
CA GLY A 299 -9.38 -31.77 -30.17
C GLY A 299 -8.64 -32.36 -28.99
N GLN A 300 -9.32 -33.05 -28.06
CA GLN A 300 -8.69 -33.76 -26.94
C GLN A 300 -8.44 -35.23 -27.35
N LEU A 301 -7.22 -35.70 -27.05
CA LEU A 301 -6.89 -37.12 -27.09
C LEU A 301 -6.91 -37.69 -25.66
N THR A 302 -7.69 -38.73 -25.45
CA THR A 302 -7.76 -39.45 -24.18
C THR A 302 -7.20 -40.84 -24.35
N ILE A 303 -6.20 -41.22 -23.53
CA ILE A 303 -5.65 -42.58 -23.49
C ILE A 303 -6.03 -43.17 -22.12
N THR A 304 -6.76 -44.25 -22.13
CA THR A 304 -7.23 -44.93 -20.91
C THR A 304 -6.83 -46.41 -20.92
N GLY A 305 -6.25 -46.89 -19.83
CA GLY A 305 -5.89 -48.30 -19.68
C GLY A 305 -5.51 -48.65 -18.25
N ALA A 306 -5.71 -49.92 -17.87
CA ALA A 306 -5.27 -50.42 -16.59
C ALA A 306 -3.75 -50.74 -16.63
N ASN A 307 -3.02 -50.28 -15.64
CA ASN A 307 -1.59 -50.52 -15.50
C ASN A 307 -0.73 -50.09 -16.68
N ILE A 308 -1.10 -49.00 -17.35
CA ILE A 308 -0.30 -48.35 -18.39
C ILE A 308 0.59 -47.28 -17.78
N THR A 309 1.80 -47.17 -18.32
CA THR A 309 2.71 -46.05 -18.05
C THR A 309 2.92 -45.31 -19.35
N ILE A 310 2.70 -44.00 -19.35
CA ILE A 310 2.94 -43.15 -20.49
C ILE A 310 4.15 -42.28 -20.14
N SER A 311 5.20 -42.31 -20.94
CA SER A 311 6.38 -41.50 -20.77
C SER A 311 6.78 -40.84 -22.09
N GLY A 312 7.45 -39.72 -22.03
CA GLY A 312 7.74 -38.87 -23.17
C GLY A 312 6.72 -37.73 -23.27
N SER A 313 7.05 -36.71 -23.99
CA SER A 313 6.15 -35.59 -24.25
C SER A 313 5.56 -35.74 -25.67
N VAL A 314 4.23 -35.71 -25.78
CA VAL A 314 3.65 -35.13 -26.98
C VAL A 314 3.95 -33.65 -26.80
N ILE A 315 4.79 -33.09 -27.64
CA ILE A 315 4.86 -31.61 -27.71
C ILE A 315 3.46 -31.22 -28.15
N GLN A 316 2.66 -30.73 -27.22
CA GLN A 316 1.63 -29.80 -27.59
C GLN A 316 2.35 -28.70 -28.34
N ASP A 317 1.87 -28.43 -29.56
CA ASP A 317 2.17 -27.17 -30.19
C ASP A 317 2.01 -26.09 -29.12
N PRO A 318 2.99 -25.20 -28.92
CA PRO A 318 2.79 -24.10 -27.98
C PRO A 318 1.42 -23.53 -28.31
N VAL A 319 0.55 -23.50 -27.32
CA VAL A 319 -0.86 -23.04 -27.40
C VAL A 319 -1.00 -22.07 -28.53
N ALA A 320 -1.86 -22.37 -29.50
CA ALA A 320 -1.91 -21.76 -30.84
C ALA A 320 -1.33 -20.34 -30.77
N SER A 321 -0.08 -20.27 -30.96
CA SER A 321 0.68 -19.09 -30.68
C SER A 321 0.24 -18.08 -31.73
N ALA A 322 -0.53 -17.12 -31.31
CA ALA A 322 -0.32 -15.83 -31.89
C ALA A 322 1.13 -15.46 -31.61
N SER A 323 2.05 -16.06 -32.34
CA SER A 323 3.44 -15.64 -32.30
C SER A 323 3.44 -14.22 -32.86
N ALA A 324 3.61 -13.23 -32.02
CA ALA A 324 3.88 -11.89 -32.45
C ALA A 324 5.27 -11.92 -33.09
N THR A 325 5.30 -12.04 -34.38
CA THR A 325 6.54 -11.97 -35.18
C THR A 325 6.64 -10.62 -35.85
N GLY A 326 7.83 -10.09 -35.94
CA GLY A 326 8.08 -8.84 -36.62
C GLY A 326 9.56 -8.62 -36.89
N SER A 327 9.88 -7.45 -37.44
CA SER A 327 11.24 -7.05 -37.75
C SER A 327 11.66 -5.85 -36.92
N LEU A 328 12.90 -5.87 -36.48
CA LEU A 328 13.59 -4.77 -35.79
C LEU A 328 14.67 -4.23 -36.72
N THR A 329 14.64 -2.94 -37.00
CA THR A 329 15.70 -2.28 -37.76
C THR A 329 16.39 -1.21 -36.97
N PHE A 330 17.70 -1.15 -37.06
CA PHE A 330 18.56 -0.24 -36.33
C PHE A 330 19.26 0.75 -37.29
N ASP A 331 19.55 1.94 -36.82
CA ASP A 331 20.38 2.91 -37.54
C ASP A 331 21.89 2.56 -37.43
N SER A 332 22.72 3.38 -38.07
CA SER A 332 24.18 3.22 -38.02
C SER A 332 24.78 3.48 -36.64
N ASN A 333 24.01 4.08 -35.73
CA ASN A 333 24.42 4.35 -34.33
C ASN A 333 23.92 3.26 -33.39
N GLY A 334 23.19 2.26 -33.89
CA GLY A 334 22.65 1.15 -33.11
C GLY A 334 21.32 1.46 -32.42
N ASN A 335 20.65 2.57 -32.75
CA ASN A 335 19.35 2.90 -32.19
C ASN A 335 18.24 2.19 -32.98
N LEU A 336 17.18 1.75 -32.26
CA LEU A 336 16.00 1.15 -32.90
C LEU A 336 15.24 2.20 -33.72
N VAL A 337 15.02 1.92 -35.02
CA VAL A 337 14.26 2.77 -35.94
C VAL A 337 12.86 2.22 -36.17
N SER A 338 12.74 0.88 -36.33
CA SER A 338 11.46 0.22 -36.53
C SER A 338 11.38 -1.04 -35.67
N PRO A 339 10.25 -1.27 -35.00
CA PRO A 339 9.08 -0.40 -34.83
C PRO A 339 9.41 0.92 -34.12
N SER A 340 8.71 2.00 -34.49
CA SER A 340 8.85 3.31 -33.83
C SER A 340 7.89 3.49 -32.63
N THR A 341 7.10 2.47 -32.33
CA THR A 341 6.13 2.42 -31.22
C THR A 341 6.16 1.04 -30.57
N ASN A 342 5.54 0.94 -29.42
CA ASN A 342 5.37 -0.34 -28.72
C ASN A 342 4.60 -1.34 -29.59
N VAL A 343 4.91 -2.63 -29.45
CA VAL A 343 4.22 -3.70 -30.18
C VAL A 343 2.98 -4.10 -29.38
N THR A 344 1.80 -3.82 -29.94
CA THR A 344 0.51 -4.14 -29.33
C THR A 344 -0.11 -5.41 -29.95
N GLY A 345 -1.09 -6.00 -29.22
CA GLY A 345 -1.89 -7.11 -29.75
C GLY A 345 -1.18 -8.46 -29.73
N ILE A 346 -0.18 -8.64 -28.86
CA ILE A 346 0.41 -9.95 -28.60
C ILE A 346 -0.62 -10.75 -27.81
N THR A 347 -1.30 -11.68 -28.48
CA THR A 347 -2.41 -12.42 -27.87
C THR A 347 -2.06 -13.90 -27.76
N PHE A 348 -2.20 -14.46 -26.57
CA PHE A 348 -2.16 -15.89 -26.33
C PHE A 348 -3.55 -16.38 -25.93
N SER A 349 -4.03 -17.39 -26.62
CA SER A 349 -5.39 -17.92 -26.43
C SER A 349 -5.34 -19.43 -26.23
N GLY A 350 -6.40 -19.98 -25.62
CA GLY A 350 -6.54 -21.41 -25.40
C GLY A 350 -5.63 -21.95 -24.30
N LEU A 351 -5.39 -21.16 -23.25
CA LEU A 351 -4.64 -21.60 -22.06
C LEU A 351 -5.31 -22.83 -21.46
N SER A 352 -4.49 -23.83 -21.09
CA SER A 352 -4.97 -25.15 -20.67
C SER A 352 -5.72 -25.15 -19.32
N ASP A 353 -5.55 -24.11 -18.54
CA ASP A 353 -6.18 -23.88 -17.25
C ASP A 353 -7.57 -23.22 -17.32
N GLY A 354 -8.01 -22.83 -18.53
CA GLY A 354 -9.26 -22.13 -18.76
C GLY A 354 -9.24 -20.64 -18.48
N ALA A 355 -8.06 -20.06 -18.27
CA ALA A 355 -7.90 -18.61 -18.12
C ALA A 355 -8.36 -17.86 -19.40
N SER A 356 -8.70 -16.59 -19.21
CA SER A 356 -9.00 -15.70 -20.33
C SER A 356 -7.77 -15.51 -21.22
N ASN A 357 -8.00 -15.22 -22.51
CA ASN A 357 -6.91 -14.91 -23.42
C ASN A 357 -6.03 -13.79 -22.87
N MET A 358 -4.72 -13.98 -22.90
CA MET A 358 -3.76 -12.95 -22.55
C MET A 358 -3.58 -12.03 -23.76
N ASN A 359 -3.74 -10.74 -23.56
CA ASN A 359 -3.50 -9.72 -24.60
C ASN A 359 -2.49 -8.71 -24.05
N MET A 360 -1.29 -8.73 -24.59
CA MET A 360 -0.15 -7.99 -24.07
C MET A 360 0.39 -6.97 -25.06
N THR A 361 0.99 -5.94 -24.51
CA THR A 361 1.79 -4.95 -25.22
C THR A 361 3.24 -5.10 -24.82
N TRP A 362 4.13 -5.22 -25.80
CA TRP A 362 5.57 -5.18 -25.56
C TRP A 362 6.07 -3.75 -25.62
N ASN A 363 6.52 -3.24 -24.49
CA ASN A 363 7.09 -1.90 -24.36
C ASN A 363 8.52 -1.90 -24.87
N LEU A 364 8.71 -1.37 -26.09
CA LEU A 364 10.00 -1.16 -26.73
C LEU A 364 10.64 0.17 -26.33
N PHE A 365 9.85 1.09 -25.78
CA PHE A 365 10.28 2.42 -25.40
C PHE A 365 9.94 2.71 -23.92
N GLY A 366 10.88 3.33 -23.21
CA GLY A 366 10.68 3.85 -21.88
C GLY A 366 9.77 5.09 -21.86
N ALA A 367 9.42 5.55 -20.65
CA ALA A 367 8.61 6.76 -20.47
C ALA A 367 9.31 8.04 -21.00
N ASP A 368 10.62 8.03 -21.09
CA ASP A 368 11.47 9.07 -21.66
C ASP A 368 11.60 8.99 -23.20
N GLY A 369 10.95 8.00 -23.84
CA GLY A 369 11.02 7.74 -25.27
C GLY A 369 12.31 7.02 -25.71
N SER A 370 13.19 6.63 -24.81
CA SER A 370 14.38 5.84 -25.13
C SER A 370 14.03 4.40 -25.47
N SER A 371 14.69 3.80 -26.46
CA SER A 371 14.49 2.40 -26.80
C SER A 371 15.12 1.49 -25.75
N THR A 372 14.38 0.42 -25.39
CA THR A 372 14.88 -0.68 -24.55
C THR A 372 15.81 -1.64 -25.30
N LEU A 373 15.84 -1.55 -26.63
CA LEU A 373 16.69 -2.35 -27.50
C LEU A 373 17.76 -1.48 -28.15
N SER A 374 19.00 -1.97 -28.15
CA SER A 374 20.15 -1.33 -28.82
C SER A 374 20.95 -2.36 -29.58
N GLN A 375 21.66 -1.90 -30.62
CA GLN A 375 22.61 -2.72 -31.37
C GLN A 375 24.01 -2.13 -31.18
N VAL A 376 24.97 -2.99 -30.80
CA VAL A 376 26.36 -2.58 -30.52
C VAL A 376 27.33 -3.48 -31.27
N VAL A 377 28.48 -2.94 -31.64
CA VAL A 377 29.57 -3.71 -32.29
C VAL A 377 30.48 -4.34 -31.23
N GLU A 378 31.00 -5.53 -31.49
CA GLU A 378 31.95 -6.25 -30.64
C GLU A 378 31.48 -6.55 -29.21
N GLN A 379 30.17 -6.60 -29.00
CA GLN A 379 29.59 -7.01 -27.74
C GLN A 379 28.58 -8.15 -27.99
N ALA A 380 28.75 -9.28 -27.30
CA ALA A 380 27.84 -10.40 -27.40
C ALA A 380 26.40 -9.98 -27.09
N SER A 381 25.47 -10.47 -27.88
CA SER A 381 24.03 -10.23 -27.64
C SER A 381 23.61 -10.71 -26.25
N SER A 382 22.92 -9.87 -25.50
CA SER A 382 22.49 -10.18 -24.14
C SER A 382 21.18 -9.50 -23.78
N VAL A 383 20.41 -10.12 -22.87
CA VAL A 383 19.25 -9.52 -22.21
C VAL A 383 19.68 -9.07 -20.83
N SER A 384 19.51 -7.80 -20.51
CA SER A 384 19.94 -7.20 -19.25
C SER A 384 18.83 -7.11 -18.20
N SER A 385 17.58 -6.90 -18.62
CA SER A 385 16.43 -6.85 -17.72
C SER A 385 15.13 -7.22 -18.42
N SER A 386 14.17 -7.66 -17.65
CA SER A 386 12.79 -7.85 -18.07
C SER A 386 11.84 -7.35 -17.00
N ILE A 387 10.77 -6.68 -17.39
CA ILE A 387 9.74 -6.13 -16.52
C ILE A 387 8.36 -6.48 -17.04
N GLN A 388 7.39 -6.63 -16.17
CA GLN A 388 6.00 -6.88 -16.51
C GLN A 388 5.09 -6.40 -15.38
N ASN A 389 3.78 -6.28 -15.62
CA ASN A 389 2.83 -5.69 -14.69
C ASN A 389 1.81 -6.66 -14.07
N GLY A 390 1.84 -7.94 -14.44
CA GLY A 390 0.95 -8.96 -13.87
C GLY A 390 1.47 -9.52 -12.53
N PHE A 391 0.60 -10.13 -11.77
CA PHE A 391 0.94 -10.79 -10.51
C PHE A 391 -0.06 -11.89 -10.14
N THR A 392 0.38 -12.81 -9.30
CA THR A 392 -0.48 -13.81 -8.67
C THR A 392 -1.26 -13.20 -7.50
N SER A 393 -2.31 -13.87 -7.06
CA SER A 393 -3.04 -13.46 -5.85
C SER A 393 -2.11 -13.28 -4.65
N GLY A 394 -2.41 -12.30 -3.81
CA GLY A 394 -1.63 -11.99 -2.62
C GLY A 394 -2.51 -11.90 -1.39
N ASN A 395 -2.08 -12.50 -0.28
CA ASN A 395 -2.71 -12.29 1.01
C ASN A 395 -2.17 -11.00 1.64
N TYR A 396 -3.04 -10.26 2.32
CA TYR A 396 -2.65 -9.11 3.11
C TYR A 396 -1.53 -9.46 4.10
N ASN A 397 -0.48 -8.65 4.14
CA ASN A 397 0.71 -8.88 4.98
C ASN A 397 0.96 -7.76 6.00
N GLY A 398 0.42 -6.55 5.78
CA GLY A 398 0.58 -5.39 6.64
C GLY A 398 0.33 -4.09 5.88
N PHE A 399 0.49 -2.97 6.56
CA PHE A 399 0.39 -1.66 5.92
C PHE A 399 1.44 -0.69 6.46
N THR A 400 1.62 0.42 5.79
CA THR A 400 2.49 1.51 6.22
C THR A 400 1.80 2.85 5.95
N ILE A 401 2.11 3.85 6.77
CA ILE A 401 1.64 5.22 6.58
C ILE A 401 2.80 6.10 6.17
N GLY A 402 2.70 6.70 5.00
CA GLY A 402 3.72 7.57 4.43
C GLY A 402 3.75 8.96 5.08
N SER A 403 4.79 9.74 4.78
CA SER A 403 4.94 11.11 5.29
C SER A 403 3.89 12.08 4.73
N ASP A 404 3.29 11.76 3.62
CA ASP A 404 2.16 12.45 3.01
C ASP A 404 0.80 12.01 3.57
N GLY A 405 0.79 11.02 4.48
CA GLY A 405 -0.40 10.43 5.05
C GLY A 405 -1.03 9.32 4.21
N THR A 406 -0.42 8.94 3.09
CA THR A 406 -0.91 7.82 2.27
C THR A 406 -0.78 6.51 3.05
N VAL A 407 -1.88 5.79 3.15
CA VAL A 407 -1.95 4.46 3.77
C VAL A 407 -1.80 3.42 2.66
N THR A 408 -0.72 2.66 2.71
CA THR A 408 -0.37 1.66 1.69
C THR A 408 -0.40 0.27 2.30
N ALA A 409 -1.35 -0.55 1.86
CA ALA A 409 -1.38 -1.98 2.17
C ALA A 409 -0.31 -2.73 1.38
N THR A 410 0.31 -3.71 1.99
CA THR A 410 1.32 -4.59 1.38
C THR A 410 0.82 -6.03 1.40
N PHE A 411 1.11 -6.76 0.33
CA PHE A 411 0.70 -8.15 0.16
C PHE A 411 1.92 -9.07 0.04
N ASN A 412 1.73 -10.35 0.34
CA ASN A 412 2.82 -11.33 0.31
C ASN A 412 3.34 -11.64 -1.12
N ASN A 413 2.61 -11.24 -2.16
CA ASN A 413 3.05 -11.27 -3.56
C ASN A 413 3.94 -10.07 -3.94
N GLY A 414 4.28 -9.19 -2.99
CA GLY A 414 5.07 -7.97 -3.19
C GLY A 414 4.29 -6.77 -3.72
N GLN A 415 2.99 -6.92 -3.96
CA GLN A 415 2.15 -5.81 -4.40
C GLN A 415 1.88 -4.84 -3.26
N LYS A 416 1.67 -3.58 -3.64
CA LYS A 416 1.33 -2.48 -2.75
C LYS A 416 0.11 -1.76 -3.30
N LEU A 417 -0.88 -1.54 -2.45
CA LEU A 417 -2.12 -0.86 -2.80
C LEU A 417 -2.35 0.31 -1.85
N ASN A 418 -2.50 1.52 -2.39
CA ASN A 418 -2.93 2.63 -1.57
C ASN A 418 -4.42 2.49 -1.29
N VAL A 419 -4.78 2.41 -0.01
CA VAL A 419 -6.17 2.21 0.44
C VAL A 419 -6.84 3.51 0.82
N GLY A 420 -6.07 4.56 1.06
CA GLY A 420 -6.56 5.90 1.38
C GLY A 420 -5.42 6.82 1.78
N GLN A 421 -5.77 8.04 2.17
CA GLN A 421 -4.84 9.03 2.68
C GLN A 421 -5.47 9.76 3.86
N LEU A 422 -4.77 9.80 5.00
CA LEU A 422 -5.21 10.49 6.20
C LEU A 422 -5.44 11.98 5.91
N ALA A 423 -6.57 12.49 6.37
CA ALA A 423 -6.90 13.91 6.26
C ALA A 423 -6.37 14.68 7.47
N LEU A 424 -5.83 15.86 7.22
CA LEU A 424 -5.49 16.83 8.25
C LEU A 424 -6.45 18.01 8.21
N GLY A 425 -6.80 18.52 9.39
CA GLY A 425 -7.57 19.73 9.56
C GLY A 425 -6.78 20.82 10.26
N ASN A 426 -6.99 22.07 9.88
CA ASN A 426 -6.46 23.21 10.61
C ASN A 426 -7.55 24.28 10.75
N VAL A 427 -7.45 25.11 11.78
CA VAL A 427 -8.37 26.21 12.02
C VAL A 427 -7.62 27.53 12.06
N VAL A 428 -8.32 28.63 11.78
CA VAL A 428 -7.74 29.97 11.76
C VAL A 428 -7.30 30.41 13.16
N ASN A 429 -8.11 30.09 14.18
CA ASN A 429 -7.82 30.46 15.56
C ASN A 429 -7.80 29.20 16.44
N LEU A 430 -6.60 28.75 16.78
CA LEU A 430 -6.37 27.56 17.62
C LEU A 430 -6.93 27.74 19.05
N GLN A 431 -6.85 28.95 19.62
CA GLN A 431 -7.37 29.24 20.98
C GLN A 431 -8.90 29.24 21.04
N GLY A 432 -9.56 29.27 19.88
CA GLY A 432 -11.02 29.16 19.78
C GLY A 432 -11.51 27.72 19.74
N LEU A 433 -10.64 26.71 19.69
CA LEU A 433 -11.02 25.32 19.78
C LEU A 433 -11.56 24.98 21.16
N GLN A 434 -12.58 24.15 21.23
CA GLN A 434 -13.12 23.62 22.47
C GLN A 434 -12.51 22.24 22.74
N ASP A 435 -11.85 22.10 23.89
CA ASP A 435 -11.35 20.81 24.36
C ASP A 435 -12.53 19.92 24.77
N GLY A 436 -12.66 18.78 24.12
CA GLY A 436 -13.68 17.75 24.37
C GLY A 436 -13.22 16.65 25.35
N GLY A 437 -11.98 16.70 25.81
CA GLY A 437 -11.32 15.62 26.53
C GLY A 437 -10.73 14.57 25.60
N ASN A 438 -9.95 13.65 26.13
CA ASN A 438 -9.24 12.58 25.41
C ASN A 438 -8.30 13.08 24.27
N GLY A 439 -7.89 14.36 24.29
CA GLY A 439 -7.08 14.97 23.25
C GLY A 439 -7.89 15.39 21.99
N ASP A 440 -9.21 15.38 22.08
CA ASP A 440 -10.10 15.77 20.99
C ASP A 440 -10.54 17.22 21.12
N TYR A 441 -10.58 17.93 20.00
CA TYR A 441 -10.96 19.34 19.91
C TYR A 441 -12.15 19.50 18.96
N ALA A 442 -13.18 20.20 19.42
CA ALA A 442 -14.31 20.62 18.60
C ALA A 442 -14.09 22.02 18.03
N THR A 443 -14.50 22.23 16.78
CA THR A 443 -14.51 23.57 16.19
C THR A 443 -15.65 24.39 16.76
N THR A 444 -15.43 25.69 16.95
CA THR A 444 -16.42 26.66 17.44
C THR A 444 -16.54 27.84 16.47
N LEU A 445 -17.48 28.73 16.74
CA LEU A 445 -17.55 30.00 16.00
C LEU A 445 -16.28 30.86 16.19
N ALA A 446 -15.59 30.71 17.33
CA ALA A 446 -14.36 31.45 17.62
C ALA A 446 -13.14 30.85 16.91
N SER A 447 -13.07 29.54 16.71
CA SER A 447 -12.01 28.90 15.93
C SER A 447 -12.16 29.08 14.43
N GLY A 448 -13.38 29.29 13.96
CA GLY A 448 -13.75 29.15 12.57
C GLY A 448 -13.93 27.69 12.15
N THR A 449 -14.31 27.47 10.91
CA THR A 449 -14.43 26.13 10.31
C THR A 449 -13.06 25.54 10.04
N ALA A 450 -12.92 24.20 10.25
CA ALA A 450 -11.69 23.51 9.91
C ALA A 450 -11.49 23.48 8.38
N THR A 451 -10.32 23.91 7.94
CA THR A 451 -9.84 23.68 6.57
C THR A 451 -9.19 22.32 6.52
N ILE A 452 -9.76 21.43 5.70
CA ILE A 452 -9.29 20.06 5.56
C ILE A 452 -8.43 19.94 4.31
N GLY A 453 -7.33 19.20 4.42
CA GLY A 453 -6.38 18.99 3.32
C GLY A 453 -5.49 17.79 3.56
N VAL A 454 -4.54 17.61 2.65
CA VAL A 454 -3.53 16.55 2.73
C VAL A 454 -2.25 17.08 3.38
N SER A 455 -1.50 16.19 4.00
CA SER A 455 -0.21 16.46 4.62
C SER A 455 0.75 17.19 3.67
N GLY A 456 1.50 18.16 4.19
CA GLY A 456 2.48 18.95 3.43
C GLY A 456 1.91 20.01 2.50
N THR A 457 0.58 20.21 2.46
CA THR A 457 -0.07 21.25 1.64
C THR A 457 -0.72 22.33 2.49
N SER A 458 -0.89 23.53 1.95
CA SER A 458 -1.64 24.63 2.60
C SER A 458 -1.17 24.95 4.01
N GLY A 459 0.12 24.75 4.33
CA GLY A 459 0.67 24.99 5.67
C GLY A 459 0.38 23.87 6.68
N LEU A 460 -0.21 22.76 6.26
CA LEU A 460 -0.37 21.57 7.06
C LEU A 460 0.99 20.84 7.22
N GLY A 461 1.21 20.26 8.39
CA GLY A 461 2.40 19.50 8.72
C GLY A 461 2.55 18.21 7.93
N THR A 462 3.65 17.50 8.18
CA THR A 462 3.93 16.17 7.63
C THR A 462 3.71 15.10 8.69
N MET A 463 3.45 13.87 8.25
CA MET A 463 3.22 12.74 9.13
C MET A 463 4.47 11.86 9.25
N GLN A 464 4.58 11.15 10.35
CA GLN A 464 5.57 10.10 10.54
C GLN A 464 4.86 8.85 11.05
N GLY A 465 4.75 7.83 10.19
CA GLY A 465 4.23 6.53 10.57
C GLY A 465 5.18 5.80 11.54
N GLY A 466 4.62 4.94 12.39
CA GLY A 466 5.38 4.18 13.39
C GLY A 466 5.93 5.03 14.55
N ALA A 467 5.37 6.22 14.78
CA ALA A 467 5.77 7.13 15.85
C ALA A 467 4.56 7.78 16.50
N LEU A 468 4.71 8.26 17.72
CA LEU A 468 3.71 9.04 18.45
C LEU A 468 4.29 10.40 18.85
N GLU A 469 3.47 11.45 18.85
CA GLU A 469 3.83 12.75 19.36
C GLU A 469 3.80 12.73 20.90
N ALA A 470 4.93 12.97 21.54
CA ALA A 470 4.97 13.10 22.99
C ALA A 470 4.28 14.40 23.46
N SER A 471 3.86 14.45 24.71
CA SER A 471 3.42 15.70 25.34
C SER A 471 4.48 16.80 25.20
N ASN A 472 4.07 18.05 24.96
CA ASN A 472 4.99 19.20 24.92
C ASN A 472 5.27 19.80 26.30
N VAL A 473 4.82 19.16 27.37
CA VAL A 473 5.04 19.59 28.77
C VAL A 473 6.52 19.52 29.15
N ASN A 474 7.07 20.66 29.57
CA ASN A 474 8.42 20.71 30.12
C ASN A 474 8.39 20.51 31.64
N ILE A 475 8.72 19.30 32.07
CA ILE A 475 8.68 18.89 33.49
C ILE A 475 9.45 19.85 34.38
N SER A 476 10.64 20.30 33.99
CA SER A 476 11.48 21.19 34.81
C SER A 476 10.88 22.58 34.96
N ALA A 477 10.26 23.11 33.91
CA ALA A 477 9.55 24.37 33.92
C ALA A 477 8.32 24.27 34.81
N GLU A 478 7.48 23.23 34.61
CA GLU A 478 6.27 23.03 35.41
C GLU A 478 6.56 22.86 36.94
N PHE A 479 7.62 22.12 37.30
CA PHE A 479 8.02 22.04 38.70
C PHE A 479 8.47 23.37 39.31
N SER A 480 9.18 24.18 38.51
CA SER A 480 9.59 25.51 38.95
C SER A 480 8.37 26.42 39.15
N ASP A 481 7.45 26.39 38.20
CA ASP A 481 6.20 27.17 38.24
C ASP A 481 5.28 26.69 39.38
N LEU A 482 5.25 25.38 39.65
CA LEU A 482 4.52 24.80 40.78
C LEU A 482 5.04 25.36 42.12
N ILE A 483 6.37 25.42 42.30
CA ILE A 483 6.96 25.97 43.54
C ILE A 483 6.64 27.46 43.67
N ILE A 484 6.71 28.22 42.58
CA ILE A 484 6.37 29.66 42.55
C ILE A 484 4.91 29.86 42.95
N ALA A 485 4.00 29.13 42.29
CA ALA A 485 2.55 29.22 42.53
C ALA A 485 2.19 28.78 43.96
N GLN A 486 2.82 27.73 44.49
CA GLN A 486 2.66 27.34 45.92
C GLN A 486 3.09 28.44 46.87
N ARG A 487 4.23 29.07 46.61
CA ARG A 487 4.71 30.18 47.45
C ARG A 487 3.81 31.39 47.38
N ALA A 488 3.30 31.73 46.18
CA ALA A 488 2.34 32.81 46.01
C ALA A 488 1.03 32.53 46.78
N PHE A 489 0.51 31.31 46.67
CA PHE A 489 -0.68 30.89 47.41
C PHE A 489 -0.48 30.96 48.93
N GLU A 490 0.67 30.46 49.46
CA GLU A 490 1.01 30.56 50.90
C GLU A 490 1.11 32.01 51.36
N ALA A 491 1.72 32.91 50.56
CA ALA A 491 1.84 34.33 50.89
C ALA A 491 0.48 35.02 50.96
N ASN A 492 -0.38 34.79 49.96
CA ASN A 492 -1.74 35.33 49.91
C ASN A 492 -2.62 34.78 51.07
N SER A 493 -2.49 33.48 51.39
CA SER A 493 -3.15 32.86 52.57
C SER A 493 -2.71 33.48 53.87
N LYS A 494 -1.40 33.72 54.01
CA LYS A 494 -0.83 34.41 55.20
C LYS A 494 -1.36 35.85 55.32
N ALA A 495 -1.48 36.56 54.20
CA ALA A 495 -2.05 37.91 54.20
C ALA A 495 -3.52 37.90 54.69
N VAL A 496 -4.35 36.95 54.22
CA VAL A 496 -5.74 36.79 54.69
C VAL A 496 -5.81 36.57 56.20
N THR A 497 -5.00 35.63 56.76
CA THR A 497 -4.98 35.34 58.17
C THR A 497 -4.50 36.54 59.00
N THR A 498 -3.51 37.30 58.48
CA THR A 498 -3.02 38.52 59.15
C THR A 498 -4.11 39.60 59.22
N PHE A 499 -4.85 39.80 58.14
CA PHE A 499 -5.97 40.71 58.12
C PHE A 499 -7.08 40.30 59.07
N ASP A 500 -7.36 38.98 59.19
CA ASP A 500 -8.34 38.47 60.14
C ASP A 500 -7.91 38.79 61.59
N THR A 501 -6.64 38.51 61.95
CA THR A 501 -6.09 38.84 63.26
C THR A 501 -6.20 40.34 63.54
N ILE A 502 -5.79 41.23 62.64
CA ILE A 502 -5.89 42.66 62.81
C ILE A 502 -7.36 43.10 63.06
N THR A 503 -8.28 42.49 62.33
CA THR A 503 -9.72 42.79 62.42
C THR A 503 -10.23 42.37 63.83
N GLN A 504 -9.87 41.17 64.29
CA GLN A 504 -10.22 40.69 65.63
C GLN A 504 -9.63 41.57 66.75
N GLU A 505 -8.35 41.92 66.65
CA GLU A 505 -7.73 42.82 67.57
C GLU A 505 -8.39 44.20 67.63
N THR A 506 -8.78 44.72 66.45
CA THR A 506 -9.48 46.00 66.35
C THR A 506 -10.87 45.92 66.99
N ILE A 507 -11.60 44.83 66.82
CA ILE A 507 -12.88 44.58 67.48
C ILE A 507 -12.71 44.50 69.00
N ASN A 508 -11.65 43.79 69.48
CA ASN A 508 -11.37 43.64 70.87
C ASN A 508 -10.94 44.97 71.55
N MET A 509 -10.37 45.93 70.81
CA MET A 509 -10.04 47.26 71.33
C MET A 509 -11.24 48.21 71.46
N ILE A 510 -12.37 47.88 70.84
CA ILE A 510 -13.62 48.71 70.88
C ILE A 510 -14.53 48.27 72.03
N HIS A 511 -14.24 47.09 72.63
CA HIS A 511 -14.90 46.62 73.87
C HIS A 511 -14.02 46.86 75.06
#